data_40e8d4781b993a87902885d9cbd7ece0
#
_entry.id   40e8d4781b993a87902885d9cbd7ece0
#
_cell.length_a   1.000
_cell.length_b   1.000
_cell.length_c   1.000
_cell.angle_alpha   90.00
_cell.angle_beta   90.00
_cell.angle_gamma   90.00
#
_symmetry.space_group_name_H-M   'P 1'
#
loop_
_entity.id
_entity.type
_entity.pdbx_description
1 polymer ?
#
loop_
_entity_poly.entity_id
_entity_poly.type
_entity_poly.pdbx_seq_one_letter_code
_entity_poly.pdbx_strand_id
1 'polypeptide(L)'
;MTEAKITRIIEDNYGFRVLGLKPAPRQFVAETWFVESENKQRFFVKYIDKQLFIPEVVASLPVLDAMHKAGIDRINWPILTNANNFYVEIDKAILVLFNAFDALQSYDYSEEAFGSLLAKIHGITAKIEVPIPTEDYSYAYKDSFESRLEGILSSQLVTDEVTKKLKQILLKYEKRIRFEYDLFQSLTKQMIELDLPKVITHGDAGGNTLVKSPNDLYIIDWDSILLAPAERDTWIPSSKFFVGYNKVVPTFTPNKVSTDFYTLMYYFRSMAQYFDEIISEKTDEHRLENLHAIEHDFLEGWIKKFLLRVYSKSGS
;
A
#
# COMPACT_ATOMS: atom_id res chain seq x y z
N MET A 1 -14.94 13.56 11.02
CA MET A 1 -16.03 14.24 10.24
C MET A 1 -17.37 13.72 10.71
N THR A 2 -18.49 14.51 10.71
CA THR A 2 -19.85 14.01 11.05
C THR A 2 -20.57 13.45 9.82
N GLU A 3 -21.39 12.41 10.01
CA GLU A 3 -22.16 11.79 8.91
C GLU A 3 -23.06 12.82 8.17
N ALA A 4 -23.72 13.71 8.92
CA ALA A 4 -24.55 14.77 8.33
C ALA A 4 -23.73 15.72 7.43
N LYS A 5 -22.49 16.05 7.79
CA LYS A 5 -21.61 16.90 6.98
C LYS A 5 -21.17 16.17 5.72
N ILE A 6 -20.81 14.88 5.82
CA ILE A 6 -20.44 14.04 4.66
C ILE A 6 -21.62 13.94 3.69
N THR A 7 -22.80 13.59 4.18
CA THR A 7 -24.03 13.50 3.37
C THR A 7 -24.25 14.76 2.57
N ARG A 8 -24.23 15.93 3.24
CA ARG A 8 -24.42 17.22 2.57
C ARG A 8 -23.36 17.49 1.50
N ILE A 9 -22.09 17.24 1.79
CA ILE A 9 -21.00 17.43 0.83
C ILE A 9 -21.21 16.58 -0.42
N ILE A 10 -21.63 15.31 -0.24
CA ILE A 10 -21.89 14.41 -1.37
C ILE A 10 -23.07 14.90 -2.19
N GLU A 11 -24.20 15.24 -1.57
CA GLU A 11 -25.40 15.72 -2.27
C GLU A 11 -25.13 17.02 -3.03
N ASP A 12 -24.42 17.98 -2.41
CA ASP A 12 -24.10 19.28 -3.02
C ASP A 12 -23.12 19.15 -4.22
N ASN A 13 -22.22 18.15 -4.22
CA ASN A 13 -21.14 18.08 -5.20
C ASN A 13 -21.28 16.96 -6.24
N TYR A 14 -22.05 15.89 -5.98
CA TYR A 14 -22.16 14.74 -6.88
C TYR A 14 -23.54 14.53 -7.50
N GLY A 15 -24.52 15.38 -7.14
CA GLY A 15 -25.81 15.46 -7.82
C GLY A 15 -26.76 14.27 -7.58
N PHE A 16 -26.59 13.53 -6.49
CA PHE A 16 -27.52 12.48 -6.09
C PHE A 16 -27.83 12.56 -4.58
N ARG A 17 -28.98 12.02 -4.19
CA ARG A 17 -29.41 11.96 -2.80
C ARG A 17 -28.83 10.75 -2.10
N VAL A 18 -28.31 10.93 -0.88
CA VAL A 18 -27.79 9.85 -0.03
C VAL A 18 -28.94 9.23 0.77
N LEU A 19 -29.17 7.94 0.60
CA LEU A 19 -30.15 7.15 1.40
C LEU A 19 -29.51 6.49 2.62
N GLY A 20 -28.24 6.12 2.54
CA GLY A 20 -27.54 5.46 3.62
C GLY A 20 -26.06 5.83 3.62
N LEU A 21 -25.53 6.03 4.83
CA LEU A 21 -24.12 6.24 5.11
C LEU A 21 -23.73 5.31 6.25
N LYS A 22 -22.71 4.48 6.06
CA LYS A 22 -22.22 3.54 7.06
C LYS A 22 -20.71 3.65 7.18
N PRO A 23 -20.14 3.76 8.39
CA PRO A 23 -18.70 3.71 8.56
C PRO A 23 -18.14 2.44 7.90
N ALA A 24 -17.04 2.60 7.16
CA ALA A 24 -16.25 1.50 6.64
C ALA A 24 -15.07 1.22 7.61
N PRO A 25 -14.38 0.09 7.48
CA PRO A 25 -13.19 -0.16 8.29
C PRO A 25 -12.21 1.00 8.18
N ARG A 26 -11.70 1.46 9.34
CA ARG A 26 -10.78 2.60 9.42
C ARG A 26 -9.50 2.29 8.64
N GLN A 27 -9.10 3.21 7.79
CA GLN A 27 -7.79 3.20 7.13
C GLN A 27 -6.81 4.08 7.90
N PHE A 28 -5.52 3.82 7.74
CA PHE A 28 -4.46 4.58 8.41
C PHE A 28 -4.47 6.07 8.01
N VAL A 29 -4.77 6.36 6.76
CA VAL A 29 -4.68 7.72 6.17
C VAL A 29 -5.99 8.46 6.13
N ALA A 30 -7.14 7.78 6.24
CA ALA A 30 -8.45 8.36 5.95
C ALA A 30 -9.54 7.89 6.93
N GLU A 31 -10.55 8.73 7.14
CA GLU A 31 -11.85 8.26 7.61
C GLU A 31 -12.66 7.79 6.39
N THR A 32 -13.36 6.67 6.51
CA THR A 32 -14.00 6.02 5.36
C THR A 32 -15.44 5.62 5.62
N TRP A 33 -16.28 5.67 4.58
CA TRP A 33 -17.68 5.27 4.64
C TRP A 33 -18.13 4.58 3.36
N PHE A 34 -19.13 3.70 3.50
CA PHE A 34 -19.95 3.24 2.39
C PHE A 34 -21.18 4.13 2.27
N VAL A 35 -21.50 4.53 1.05
CA VAL A 35 -22.63 5.38 0.70
C VAL A 35 -23.57 4.62 -0.21
N GLU A 36 -24.88 4.72 0.05
CA GLU A 36 -25.94 4.23 -0.85
C GLU A 36 -26.73 5.43 -1.37
N SER A 37 -26.83 5.58 -2.70
CA SER A 37 -27.61 6.60 -3.36
C SER A 37 -29.08 6.22 -3.47
N GLU A 38 -29.94 7.18 -3.80
CA GLU A 38 -31.37 6.99 -4.09
C GLU A 38 -31.64 5.92 -5.19
N ASN A 39 -30.70 5.77 -6.12
CA ASN A 39 -30.75 4.76 -7.19
C ASN A 39 -30.13 3.41 -6.76
N LYS A 40 -29.91 3.19 -5.47
CA LYS A 40 -29.29 1.99 -4.89
C LYS A 40 -27.87 1.71 -5.40
N GLN A 41 -27.21 2.68 -5.99
CA GLN A 41 -25.80 2.60 -6.31
C GLN A 41 -24.97 2.73 -5.02
N ARG A 42 -23.89 1.96 -4.94
CA ARG A 42 -22.98 1.98 -3.80
C ARG A 42 -21.69 2.66 -4.16
N PHE A 43 -21.19 3.48 -3.22
CA PHE A 43 -19.96 4.22 -3.34
C PHE A 43 -19.13 4.04 -2.07
N PHE A 44 -17.84 4.33 -2.19
CA PHE A 44 -16.90 4.37 -1.09
C PHE A 44 -16.32 5.77 -0.98
N VAL A 45 -16.32 6.33 0.24
CA VAL A 45 -15.83 7.67 0.52
C VAL A 45 -14.55 7.58 1.32
N LYS A 46 -13.54 8.35 0.90
CA LYS A 46 -12.34 8.65 1.70
C LYS A 46 -12.36 10.15 2.06
N TYR A 47 -12.27 10.45 3.34
CA TYR A 47 -11.99 11.78 3.85
C TYR A 47 -10.57 11.80 4.43
N ILE A 48 -9.72 12.67 3.87
CA ILE A 48 -8.29 12.70 4.17
C ILE A 48 -7.96 14.09 4.70
N ASP A 49 -7.62 14.18 5.98
CA ASP A 49 -7.20 15.41 6.68
C ASP A 49 -5.71 15.44 7.01
N LYS A 50 -5.02 14.31 6.83
CA LYS A 50 -3.59 14.19 7.02
C LYS A 50 -2.85 14.77 5.82
N GLN A 51 -2.37 16.00 5.96
CA GLN A 51 -1.76 16.79 4.89
C GLN A 51 -0.62 16.08 4.15
N LEU A 52 0.12 15.23 4.84
CA LEU A 52 1.26 14.50 4.27
C LEU A 52 0.85 13.55 3.13
N PHE A 53 -0.36 12.98 3.20
CA PHE A 53 -0.82 11.96 2.24
C PHE A 53 -1.69 12.53 1.11
N ILE A 54 -2.21 13.76 1.25
CA ILE A 54 -3.07 14.38 0.24
C ILE A 54 -2.39 14.43 -1.15
N PRO A 55 -1.11 14.85 -1.29
CA PRO A 55 -0.46 14.92 -2.60
C PRO A 55 -0.39 13.57 -3.32
N GLU A 56 -0.10 12.48 -2.61
CA GLU A 56 -0.04 11.13 -3.17
C GLU A 56 -1.40 10.68 -3.67
N VAL A 57 -2.45 10.83 -2.84
CA VAL A 57 -3.81 10.49 -3.21
C VAL A 57 -4.27 11.30 -4.41
N VAL A 58 -4.08 12.62 -4.40
CA VAL A 58 -4.47 13.50 -5.52
C VAL A 58 -3.76 13.11 -6.81
N ALA A 59 -2.48 12.76 -6.75
CA ALA A 59 -1.72 12.30 -7.93
C ALA A 59 -2.24 10.97 -8.48
N SER A 60 -2.81 10.09 -7.66
CA SER A 60 -3.35 8.78 -8.09
C SER A 60 -4.68 8.89 -8.84
N LEU A 61 -5.53 9.88 -8.51
CA LEU A 61 -6.90 9.96 -9.02
C LEU A 61 -7.02 10.03 -10.55
N PRO A 62 -6.28 10.90 -11.27
CA PRO A 62 -6.33 10.93 -12.73
C PRO A 62 -5.80 9.63 -13.37
N VAL A 63 -4.86 8.94 -12.70
CA VAL A 63 -4.32 7.66 -13.18
C VAL A 63 -5.39 6.57 -13.09
N LEU A 64 -6.12 6.49 -11.97
CA LEU A 64 -7.22 5.55 -11.77
C LEU A 64 -8.36 5.75 -12.78
N ASP A 65 -8.74 7.00 -13.03
CA ASP A 65 -9.74 7.35 -14.05
C ASP A 65 -9.27 6.93 -15.45
N ALA A 66 -8.01 7.19 -15.79
CA ALA A 66 -7.43 6.80 -17.07
C ALA A 66 -7.33 5.27 -17.23
N MET A 67 -6.95 4.54 -16.16
CA MET A 67 -6.94 3.08 -16.15
C MET A 67 -8.34 2.50 -16.37
N HIS A 68 -9.35 3.04 -15.68
CA HIS A 68 -10.75 2.63 -15.89
C HIS A 68 -11.20 2.89 -17.33
N LYS A 69 -10.96 4.09 -17.88
CA LYS A 69 -11.24 4.42 -19.28
C LYS A 69 -10.49 3.54 -20.29
N ALA A 70 -9.33 3.03 -19.92
CA ALA A 70 -8.56 2.04 -20.69
C ALA A 70 -9.08 0.60 -20.56
N GLY A 71 -10.18 0.37 -19.82
CA GLY A 71 -10.85 -0.92 -19.69
C GLY A 71 -10.43 -1.75 -18.48
N ILE A 72 -9.81 -1.17 -17.45
CA ILE A 72 -9.54 -1.84 -16.18
C ILE A 72 -10.70 -1.61 -15.21
N ASP A 73 -11.66 -2.54 -15.17
CA ASP A 73 -12.86 -2.45 -14.32
C ASP A 73 -12.70 -3.14 -12.95
N ARG A 74 -11.52 -3.69 -12.68
CA ARG A 74 -11.23 -4.44 -11.44
C ARG A 74 -10.41 -3.62 -10.44
N ILE A 75 -10.54 -2.30 -10.51
CA ILE A 75 -9.94 -1.34 -9.57
C ILE A 75 -11.04 -0.38 -9.09
N ASN A 76 -10.85 0.27 -7.95
CA ASN A 76 -11.70 1.41 -7.59
C ASN A 76 -11.23 2.67 -8.35
N TRP A 77 -12.17 3.38 -8.95
CA TRP A 77 -11.91 4.64 -9.65
C TRP A 77 -12.70 5.79 -9.03
N PRO A 78 -12.20 7.04 -9.11
CA PRO A 78 -12.91 8.17 -8.56
C PRO A 78 -14.15 8.52 -9.38
N ILE A 79 -15.22 8.92 -8.70
CA ILE A 79 -16.40 9.49 -9.30
C ILE A 79 -16.19 11.00 -9.37
N LEU A 80 -16.37 11.57 -10.55
CA LEU A 80 -16.22 13.03 -10.74
C LEU A 80 -17.37 13.80 -10.08
N THR A 81 -17.05 14.94 -9.52
CA THR A 81 -18.06 15.91 -9.06
C THR A 81 -18.83 16.50 -10.23
N ASN A 82 -19.94 17.19 -9.97
CA ASN A 82 -20.68 17.94 -10.98
C ASN A 82 -19.85 19.02 -11.71
N ALA A 83 -18.74 19.45 -11.07
CA ALA A 83 -17.78 20.39 -11.65
C ALA A 83 -16.60 19.68 -12.37
N ASN A 84 -16.69 18.37 -12.61
CA ASN A 84 -15.64 17.53 -13.19
C ASN A 84 -14.31 17.49 -12.39
N ASN A 85 -14.35 17.67 -11.09
CA ASN A 85 -13.20 17.51 -10.21
C ASN A 85 -13.16 16.07 -9.65
N PHE A 86 -11.96 15.55 -9.36
CA PHE A 86 -11.78 14.23 -8.76
C PHE A 86 -12.10 14.18 -7.27
N TYR A 87 -12.13 15.32 -6.58
CA TYR A 87 -12.35 15.43 -5.15
C TYR A 87 -13.02 16.75 -4.78
N VAL A 88 -13.50 16.84 -3.56
CA VAL A 88 -14.00 18.07 -2.95
C VAL A 88 -12.99 18.55 -1.91
N GLU A 89 -12.55 19.82 -2.00
CA GLU A 89 -11.72 20.45 -0.97
C GLU A 89 -12.58 20.89 0.21
N ILE A 90 -12.11 20.62 1.43
CA ILE A 90 -12.80 20.95 2.67
C ILE A 90 -11.77 21.51 3.65
N ASP A 91 -11.62 22.82 3.70
CA ASP A 91 -10.57 23.49 4.47
C ASP A 91 -9.16 22.98 4.08
N LYS A 92 -8.54 22.18 4.96
CA LYS A 92 -7.23 21.54 4.71
C LYS A 92 -7.34 20.05 4.39
N ALA A 93 -8.51 19.55 4.10
CA ALA A 93 -8.80 18.15 3.83
C ALA A 93 -9.38 17.97 2.43
N ILE A 94 -9.43 16.74 1.97
CA ILE A 94 -10.15 16.37 0.75
C ILE A 94 -11.14 15.25 1.03
N LEU A 95 -12.24 15.23 0.25
CA LEU A 95 -13.18 14.14 0.19
C LEU A 95 -13.21 13.59 -1.23
N VAL A 96 -12.94 12.29 -1.36
CA VAL A 96 -12.99 11.57 -2.63
C VAL A 96 -14.09 10.54 -2.59
N LEU A 97 -14.89 10.49 -3.64
CA LEU A 97 -15.91 9.46 -3.85
C LEU A 97 -15.41 8.45 -4.88
N PHE A 98 -15.42 7.18 -4.54
CA PHE A 98 -15.05 6.06 -5.44
C PHE A 98 -16.26 5.17 -5.72
N ASN A 99 -16.24 4.44 -6.84
CA ASN A 99 -17.12 3.29 -7.01
C ASN A 99 -16.86 2.27 -5.89
N ALA A 100 -17.90 1.52 -5.51
CA ALA A 100 -17.77 0.43 -4.55
C ALA A 100 -18.14 -0.92 -5.19
N PHE A 101 -17.48 -1.97 -4.72
CA PHE A 101 -17.74 -3.35 -5.17
C PHE A 101 -18.55 -4.12 -4.12
N ASP A 102 -19.38 -5.04 -4.58
CA ASP A 102 -20.05 -6.03 -3.71
C ASP A 102 -19.13 -7.23 -3.51
N ALA A 103 -18.08 -7.02 -2.73
CA ALA A 103 -17.04 -7.98 -2.43
C ALA A 103 -16.45 -7.69 -1.05
N LEU A 104 -15.77 -8.67 -0.45
CA LEU A 104 -15.18 -8.56 0.88
C LEU A 104 -13.65 -8.59 0.79
N GLN A 105 -12.99 -7.87 1.68
CA GLN A 105 -11.53 -7.98 1.81
C GLN A 105 -11.18 -9.39 2.29
N SER A 106 -10.33 -10.07 1.54
CA SER A 106 -9.94 -11.44 1.80
C SER A 106 -8.64 -11.80 1.10
N TYR A 107 -7.95 -12.80 1.64
CA TYR A 107 -6.82 -13.46 0.99
C TYR A 107 -7.20 -14.77 0.30
N ASP A 108 -8.50 -15.16 0.34
CA ASP A 108 -9.01 -16.39 -0.29
C ASP A 108 -9.33 -16.13 -1.77
N TYR A 109 -8.31 -15.84 -2.54
CA TYR A 109 -8.39 -15.65 -3.99
C TYR A 109 -7.43 -16.58 -4.74
N SER A 110 -7.74 -16.82 -6.01
CA SER A 110 -6.86 -17.54 -6.93
C SER A 110 -5.60 -16.68 -7.21
N GLU A 111 -4.44 -17.13 -6.77
CA GLU A 111 -3.16 -16.45 -7.06
C GLU A 111 -2.93 -16.29 -8.58
N GLU A 112 -3.43 -17.25 -9.39
CA GLU A 112 -3.37 -17.18 -10.85
C GLU A 112 -4.25 -16.06 -11.39
N ALA A 113 -5.49 -15.90 -10.85
CA ALA A 113 -6.39 -14.82 -11.25
C ALA A 113 -5.82 -13.46 -10.83
N PHE A 114 -5.23 -13.38 -9.63
CA PHE A 114 -4.56 -12.17 -9.14
C PHE A 114 -3.37 -11.79 -10.02
N GLY A 115 -2.50 -12.76 -10.34
CA GLY A 115 -1.37 -12.54 -11.27
C GLY A 115 -1.81 -12.06 -12.64
N SER A 116 -2.88 -12.65 -13.20
CA SER A 116 -3.43 -12.24 -14.49
C SER A 116 -4.01 -10.81 -14.46
N LEU A 117 -4.69 -10.43 -13.37
CA LEU A 117 -5.22 -9.07 -13.21
C LEU A 117 -4.09 -8.05 -13.11
N LEU A 118 -3.10 -8.32 -12.28
CA LEU A 118 -1.97 -7.41 -12.09
C LEU A 118 -1.17 -7.25 -13.39
N ALA A 119 -0.93 -8.34 -14.13
CA ALA A 119 -0.28 -8.28 -15.44
C ALA A 119 -1.06 -7.45 -16.47
N LYS A 120 -2.40 -7.49 -16.46
CA LYS A 120 -3.24 -6.62 -17.30
C LYS A 120 -3.06 -5.15 -16.94
N ILE A 121 -3.03 -4.84 -15.64
CA ILE A 121 -2.81 -3.47 -15.15
C ILE A 121 -1.42 -2.97 -15.57
N HIS A 122 -0.38 -3.75 -15.36
CA HIS A 122 0.97 -3.40 -15.80
C HIS A 122 1.05 -3.22 -17.31
N GLY A 123 0.34 -4.07 -18.07
CA GLY A 123 0.35 -4.08 -19.54
C GLY A 123 -0.31 -2.87 -20.20
N ILE A 124 -1.16 -2.12 -19.50
CA ILE A 124 -1.77 -0.90 -20.06
C ILE A 124 -0.93 0.35 -19.85
N THR A 125 0.19 0.29 -19.13
CA THR A 125 1.01 1.46 -18.78
C THR A 125 1.25 2.39 -19.98
N ALA A 126 1.62 1.83 -21.13
CA ALA A 126 1.88 2.62 -22.34
C ALA A 126 0.64 3.33 -22.95
N LYS A 127 -0.57 3.01 -22.48
CA LYS A 127 -1.83 3.62 -22.92
C LYS A 127 -2.28 4.76 -21.99
N ILE A 128 -1.61 4.95 -20.85
CA ILE A 128 -1.96 5.96 -19.87
C ILE A 128 -1.13 7.21 -20.12
N GLU A 129 -1.80 8.26 -20.61
CA GLU A 129 -1.14 9.50 -21.03
C GLU A 129 -1.09 10.58 -19.93
N VAL A 130 -1.71 10.32 -18.76
CA VAL A 130 -1.64 11.26 -17.63
C VAL A 130 -0.30 11.13 -16.91
N PRO A 131 0.21 12.20 -16.28
CA PRO A 131 1.41 12.15 -15.48
C PRO A 131 1.29 11.14 -14.33
N ILE A 132 2.28 10.27 -14.19
CA ILE A 132 2.36 9.29 -13.10
C ILE A 132 3.66 9.54 -12.34
N PRO A 133 3.63 9.67 -11.00
CA PRO A 133 4.85 9.76 -10.22
C PRO A 133 5.76 8.56 -10.49
N THR A 134 7.06 8.83 -10.60
CA THR A 134 8.04 7.77 -10.91
C THR A 134 8.85 7.43 -9.67
N GLU A 135 9.11 6.14 -9.49
CA GLU A 135 9.98 5.62 -8.45
C GLU A 135 11.39 6.23 -8.56
N ASP A 136 11.86 6.85 -7.49
CA ASP A 136 13.18 7.47 -7.38
C ASP A 136 14.07 6.81 -6.32
N TYR A 137 13.54 5.78 -5.65
CA TYR A 137 14.19 5.03 -4.57
C TYR A 137 14.59 5.88 -3.36
N SER A 138 14.02 7.08 -3.24
CA SER A 138 14.16 7.95 -2.07
C SER A 138 12.96 7.75 -1.13
N TYR A 139 13.21 7.18 0.04
CA TYR A 139 12.14 6.91 1.01
C TYR A 139 12.41 7.64 2.31
N ALA A 140 11.53 8.53 2.71
CA ALA A 140 11.65 9.31 3.94
C ALA A 140 11.79 8.43 5.20
N TYR A 141 11.21 7.23 5.20
CA TYR A 141 11.33 6.29 6.32
C TYR A 141 12.74 5.70 6.49
N LYS A 142 13.65 5.77 5.51
CA LYS A 142 15.04 5.31 5.67
C LYS A 142 15.73 6.04 6.82
N ASP A 143 15.63 7.36 6.81
CA ASP A 143 16.23 8.20 7.85
C ASP A 143 15.50 8.03 9.17
N SER A 144 14.16 7.88 9.13
CA SER A 144 13.37 7.66 10.34
C SER A 144 13.66 6.30 10.96
N PHE A 145 13.82 5.23 10.18
CA PHE A 145 14.12 3.89 10.68
C PHE A 145 15.41 3.87 11.52
N GLU A 146 16.51 4.37 10.94
CA GLU A 146 17.81 4.38 11.63
C GLU A 146 17.77 5.23 12.89
N SER A 147 17.21 6.43 12.81
CA SER A 147 17.04 7.32 13.95
C SER A 147 16.20 6.70 15.07
N ARG A 148 15.08 6.01 14.72
CA ARG A 148 14.23 5.33 15.70
C ARG A 148 14.94 4.13 16.32
N LEU A 149 15.59 3.31 15.51
CA LEU A 149 16.37 2.17 15.99
C LEU A 149 17.41 2.61 17.02
N GLU A 150 18.23 3.59 16.71
CA GLU A 150 19.24 4.12 17.63
C GLU A 150 18.61 4.73 18.90
N GLY A 151 17.53 5.49 18.76
CA GLY A 151 16.80 6.07 19.88
C GLY A 151 16.23 5.02 20.84
N ILE A 152 15.74 3.90 20.31
CA ILE A 152 15.24 2.78 21.12
C ILE A 152 16.41 2.03 21.77
N LEU A 153 17.45 1.68 21.02
CA LEU A 153 18.60 0.93 21.53
C LEU A 153 19.37 1.72 22.60
N SER A 154 19.53 3.03 22.42
CA SER A 154 20.16 3.91 23.42
C SER A 154 19.27 4.25 24.62
N SER A 155 18.02 3.81 24.65
CA SER A 155 16.99 4.14 25.64
C SER A 155 16.42 5.57 25.58
N GLN A 156 16.77 6.39 24.63
CA GLN A 156 16.22 7.76 24.48
C GLN A 156 14.71 7.75 24.21
N LEU A 157 14.21 6.73 23.50
CA LEU A 157 12.81 6.54 23.16
C LEU A 157 12.10 5.46 24.01
N VAL A 158 12.74 5.01 25.10
CA VAL A 158 12.17 4.02 26.03
C VAL A 158 11.51 4.75 27.20
N THR A 159 10.19 4.87 27.15
CA THR A 159 9.41 5.66 28.12
C THR A 159 8.48 4.82 29.00
N ASP A 160 8.23 3.55 28.63
CA ASP A 160 7.29 2.65 29.31
C ASP A 160 7.62 1.16 29.09
N GLU A 161 6.79 0.27 29.61
CA GLU A 161 7.02 -1.18 29.52
C GLU A 161 6.89 -1.72 28.09
N VAL A 162 6.09 -1.12 27.20
CA VAL A 162 5.94 -1.57 25.83
C VAL A 162 7.21 -1.24 25.00
N THR A 163 7.68 0.00 25.12
CA THR A 163 8.94 0.42 24.46
C THR A 163 10.16 -0.30 25.04
N LYS A 164 10.13 -0.68 26.31
CA LYS A 164 11.17 -1.52 26.94
C LYS A 164 11.20 -2.94 26.36
N LYS A 165 10.02 -3.55 26.17
CA LYS A 165 9.93 -4.86 25.46
C LYS A 165 10.42 -4.76 24.02
N LEU A 166 10.04 -3.70 23.29
CA LEU A 166 10.54 -3.45 21.94
C LEU A 166 12.07 -3.41 21.93
N LYS A 167 12.69 -2.65 22.85
CA LYS A 167 14.15 -2.62 22.98
C LYS A 167 14.75 -4.00 23.20
N GLN A 168 14.16 -4.82 24.08
CA GLN A 168 14.66 -6.19 24.34
C GLN A 168 14.62 -7.07 23.09
N ILE A 169 13.53 -6.99 22.32
CA ILE A 169 13.39 -7.70 21.05
C ILE A 169 14.46 -7.22 20.06
N LEU A 170 14.61 -5.91 19.88
CA LEU A 170 15.58 -5.35 18.94
C LEU A 170 17.03 -5.72 19.31
N LEU A 171 17.41 -5.70 20.57
CA LEU A 171 18.73 -6.13 21.03
C LEU A 171 19.02 -7.59 20.67
N LYS A 172 18.02 -8.48 20.75
CA LYS A 172 18.16 -9.90 20.35
C LYS A 172 18.51 -10.05 18.87
N TYR A 173 18.00 -9.17 18.02
CA TYR A 173 18.15 -9.24 16.55
C TYR A 173 19.03 -8.15 15.96
N GLU A 174 19.67 -7.30 16.76
CA GLU A 174 20.38 -6.09 16.31
C GLU A 174 21.37 -6.36 15.17
N LYS A 175 22.25 -7.35 15.34
CA LYS A 175 23.26 -7.68 14.32
C LYS A 175 22.65 -8.03 12.97
N ARG A 176 21.53 -8.78 13.00
CA ARG A 176 20.80 -9.15 11.78
C ARG A 176 20.14 -7.96 11.14
N ILE A 177 19.43 -7.14 11.94
CA ILE A 177 18.74 -5.93 11.45
C ILE A 177 19.74 -4.98 10.79
N ARG A 178 20.90 -4.74 11.40
CA ARG A 178 21.94 -3.88 10.82
C ARG A 178 22.50 -4.44 9.52
N PHE A 179 22.79 -5.73 9.46
CA PHE A 179 23.24 -6.39 8.22
C PHE A 179 22.20 -6.28 7.11
N GLU A 180 20.91 -6.51 7.42
CA GLU A 180 19.82 -6.38 6.48
C GLU A 180 19.64 -4.93 5.99
N TYR A 181 19.85 -3.95 6.87
CA TYR A 181 19.79 -2.55 6.52
C TYR A 181 20.96 -2.12 5.61
N ASP A 182 22.17 -2.55 5.89
CA ASP A 182 23.34 -2.33 5.02
C ASP A 182 23.12 -2.94 3.63
N LEU A 183 22.55 -4.14 3.57
CA LEU A 183 22.19 -4.79 2.31
C LEU A 183 21.13 -3.98 1.56
N PHE A 184 20.09 -3.47 2.24
CA PHE A 184 19.08 -2.62 1.64
C PHE A 184 19.68 -1.32 1.07
N GLN A 185 20.61 -0.70 1.77
CA GLN A 185 21.34 0.48 1.29
C GLN A 185 22.16 0.17 0.02
N SER A 186 22.81 -1.01 0.00
CA SER A 186 23.55 -1.47 -1.19
C SER A 186 22.64 -1.72 -2.38
N LEU A 187 21.51 -2.42 -2.17
CA LEU A 187 20.51 -2.66 -3.22
C LEU A 187 19.87 -1.37 -3.73
N THR A 188 19.64 -0.38 -2.86
CA THR A 188 19.15 0.94 -3.28
C THR A 188 20.08 1.60 -4.30
N LYS A 189 21.39 1.55 -4.06
CA LYS A 189 22.38 2.09 -5.01
C LYS A 189 22.33 1.35 -6.34
N GLN A 190 22.23 0.01 -6.31
CA GLN A 190 22.11 -0.80 -7.52
C GLN A 190 20.82 -0.48 -8.29
N MET A 191 19.68 -0.28 -7.59
CA MET A 191 18.41 0.06 -8.25
C MET A 191 18.44 1.42 -8.97
N ILE A 192 19.17 2.40 -8.44
CA ILE A 192 19.37 3.70 -9.08
C ILE A 192 20.14 3.56 -10.40
N GLU A 193 21.09 2.62 -10.45
CA GLU A 193 21.93 2.36 -11.63
C GLU A 193 21.24 1.45 -12.67
N LEU A 194 20.23 0.68 -12.25
CA LEU A 194 19.51 -0.24 -13.12
C LEU A 194 18.40 0.49 -13.88
N ASP A 195 18.48 0.44 -15.23
CA ASP A 195 17.43 0.93 -16.13
C ASP A 195 16.42 -0.21 -16.42
N LEU A 196 15.56 -0.51 -15.43
CA LEU A 196 14.53 -1.51 -15.57
C LEU A 196 13.26 -0.92 -16.20
N PRO A 197 12.52 -1.71 -17.01
CA PRO A 197 11.22 -1.30 -17.51
C PRO A 197 10.28 -0.95 -16.35
N LYS A 198 9.64 0.22 -16.43
CA LYS A 198 8.71 0.69 -15.44
C LYS A 198 7.27 0.52 -15.90
N VAL A 199 6.42 0.08 -15.01
CA VAL A 199 4.98 -0.09 -15.22
C VAL A 199 4.21 0.61 -14.11
N ILE A 200 2.91 0.81 -14.30
CA ILE A 200 2.04 1.30 -13.22
C ILE A 200 2.00 0.24 -12.12
N THR A 201 2.42 0.62 -10.91
CA THR A 201 2.45 -0.29 -9.76
C THR A 201 1.62 0.25 -8.61
N HIS A 202 1.09 -0.67 -7.82
CA HIS A 202 0.31 -0.42 -6.60
C HIS A 202 1.21 -0.25 -5.36
N GLY A 203 2.13 -1.17 -5.15
CA GLY A 203 3.06 -1.24 -4.01
C GLY A 203 2.55 -2.03 -2.80
N ASP A 204 1.25 -2.36 -2.73
CA ASP A 204 0.64 -3.19 -1.67
C ASP A 204 -0.63 -3.90 -2.18
N ALA A 205 -0.61 -4.42 -3.40
CA ALA A 205 -1.81 -4.98 -4.05
C ALA A 205 -2.38 -6.21 -3.31
N GLY A 206 -1.52 -7.06 -2.74
CA GLY A 206 -1.93 -8.29 -2.07
C GLY A 206 -2.77 -8.05 -0.81
N GLY A 207 -2.45 -7.01 -0.04
CA GLY A 207 -3.19 -6.59 1.16
C GLY A 207 -4.51 -5.88 0.86
N ASN A 208 -4.65 -5.32 -0.35
CA ASN A 208 -5.76 -4.46 -0.75
C ASN A 208 -6.63 -5.12 -1.82
N THR A 209 -6.99 -6.39 -1.61
CA THR A 209 -7.81 -7.17 -2.54
C THR A 209 -9.20 -7.44 -1.95
N LEU A 210 -10.25 -7.08 -2.71
CA LEU A 210 -11.62 -7.50 -2.45
C LEU A 210 -11.93 -8.74 -3.29
N VAL A 211 -12.60 -9.73 -2.68
CA VAL A 211 -12.92 -11.02 -3.28
C VAL A 211 -14.41 -11.23 -3.29
N LYS A 212 -14.98 -11.40 -4.46
CA LYS A 212 -16.38 -11.82 -4.64
C LYS A 212 -16.47 -13.33 -4.81
N SER A 213 -15.50 -13.91 -5.50
CA SER A 213 -15.23 -15.34 -5.60
C SER A 213 -13.75 -15.55 -5.91
N PRO A 214 -13.17 -16.73 -5.77
CA PRO A 214 -11.72 -16.94 -5.95
C PRO A 214 -11.13 -16.40 -7.26
N ASN A 215 -11.92 -16.35 -8.33
CA ASN A 215 -11.50 -15.83 -9.64
C ASN A 215 -12.10 -14.44 -9.97
N ASP A 216 -12.92 -13.88 -9.08
CA ASP A 216 -13.55 -12.57 -9.24
C ASP A 216 -13.10 -11.64 -8.12
N LEU A 217 -12.04 -10.91 -8.39
CA LEU A 217 -11.33 -10.07 -7.43
C LEU A 217 -11.10 -8.67 -7.97
N TYR A 218 -10.91 -7.73 -7.05
CA TYR A 218 -10.69 -6.31 -7.32
C TYR A 218 -9.52 -5.83 -6.46
N ILE A 219 -8.68 -4.99 -7.03
CA ILE A 219 -7.57 -4.34 -6.29
C ILE A 219 -7.99 -2.91 -5.98
N ILE A 220 -7.95 -2.54 -4.71
CA ILE A 220 -8.37 -1.23 -4.17
C ILE A 220 -7.21 -0.55 -3.46
N ASP A 221 -7.41 0.70 -3.03
CA ASP A 221 -6.46 1.46 -2.22
C ASP A 221 -5.16 1.83 -2.96
N TRP A 222 -5.32 2.46 -4.11
CA TRP A 222 -4.26 2.86 -5.04
C TRP A 222 -3.59 4.19 -4.68
N ASP A 223 -3.52 4.55 -3.42
CA ASP A 223 -3.03 5.87 -2.98
C ASP A 223 -1.53 6.09 -3.31
N SER A 224 -0.76 5.02 -3.46
CA SER A 224 0.70 5.04 -3.70
C SER A 224 1.10 4.61 -5.11
N ILE A 225 0.33 4.98 -6.13
CA ILE A 225 0.65 4.65 -7.54
C ILE A 225 2.00 5.24 -7.94
N LEU A 226 2.86 4.40 -8.52
CA LEU A 226 4.14 4.81 -9.10
C LEU A 226 4.39 4.09 -10.43
N LEU A 227 5.11 4.76 -11.34
CA LEU A 227 5.86 4.09 -12.39
C LEU A 227 7.12 3.48 -11.77
N ALA A 228 7.15 2.17 -11.64
CA ALA A 228 8.23 1.42 -11.01
C ALA A 228 8.43 0.06 -11.71
N PRO A 229 9.54 -0.64 -11.46
CA PRO A 229 9.69 -2.02 -11.87
C PRO A 229 8.53 -2.90 -11.35
N ALA A 230 8.07 -3.84 -12.17
CA ALA A 230 6.94 -4.72 -11.83
C ALA A 230 7.16 -5.49 -10.51
N GLU A 231 8.40 -5.68 -10.10
CA GLU A 231 8.78 -6.34 -8.85
C GLU A 231 8.28 -5.59 -7.61
N ARG A 232 7.94 -4.29 -7.71
CA ARG A 232 7.30 -3.55 -6.62
C ARG A 232 5.97 -4.20 -6.19
N ASP A 233 5.29 -4.86 -7.11
CA ASP A 233 4.03 -5.58 -6.87
C ASP A 233 4.20 -7.11 -6.86
N THR A 234 5.35 -7.62 -7.32
CA THR A 234 5.57 -9.05 -7.51
C THR A 234 6.68 -9.64 -6.64
N TRP A 235 7.07 -8.98 -5.56
CA TRP A 235 8.17 -9.43 -4.70
C TRP A 235 7.83 -10.64 -3.79
N ILE A 236 6.54 -10.86 -3.47
CA ILE A 236 6.07 -12.01 -2.63
C ILE A 236 5.61 -13.24 -3.44
N PRO A 237 5.31 -13.17 -4.74
CA PRO A 237 4.42 -14.13 -5.38
C PRO A 237 4.96 -15.55 -5.45
N SER A 238 4.00 -16.47 -5.47
CA SER A 238 4.20 -17.89 -5.67
C SER A 238 4.36 -18.25 -7.14
N SER A 239 4.71 -19.51 -7.41
CA SER A 239 4.73 -20.05 -8.78
C SER A 239 3.35 -19.97 -9.47
N LYS A 240 2.25 -20.15 -8.72
CA LYS A 240 0.89 -20.04 -9.25
C LYS A 240 0.55 -18.64 -9.73
N PHE A 241 0.99 -17.63 -8.99
CA PHE A 241 0.85 -16.23 -9.42
C PHE A 241 1.53 -16.01 -10.78
N PHE A 242 2.76 -16.47 -10.94
CA PHE A 242 3.49 -16.30 -12.21
C PHE A 242 2.88 -17.08 -13.37
N VAL A 243 2.19 -18.22 -13.11
CA VAL A 243 1.39 -18.87 -14.15
C VAL A 243 0.33 -17.92 -14.70
N GLY A 244 -0.38 -17.19 -13.81
CA GLY A 244 -1.38 -16.21 -14.23
C GLY A 244 -0.77 -14.98 -14.90
N TYR A 245 0.29 -14.43 -14.30
CA TYR A 245 0.97 -13.24 -14.81
C TYR A 245 1.54 -13.48 -16.23
N ASN A 246 2.20 -14.60 -16.44
CA ASN A 246 2.83 -14.95 -17.72
C ASN A 246 1.83 -15.37 -18.81
N LYS A 247 0.55 -15.59 -18.50
CA LYS A 247 -0.50 -15.68 -19.52
C LYS A 247 -0.72 -14.36 -20.26
N VAL A 248 -0.47 -13.23 -19.60
CA VAL A 248 -0.64 -11.87 -20.14
C VAL A 248 0.70 -11.31 -20.63
N VAL A 249 1.78 -11.54 -19.89
CA VAL A 249 3.14 -11.11 -20.19
C VAL A 249 4.08 -12.33 -20.26
N PRO A 250 4.09 -13.08 -21.36
CA PRO A 250 4.72 -14.41 -21.45
C PRO A 250 6.22 -14.46 -21.15
N THR A 251 6.92 -13.35 -21.35
CA THR A 251 8.38 -13.26 -21.20
C THR A 251 8.80 -12.66 -19.86
N PHE A 252 7.86 -12.38 -18.96
CA PHE A 252 8.22 -11.76 -17.69
C PHE A 252 9.01 -12.71 -16.80
N THR A 253 10.18 -12.27 -16.42
CA THR A 253 11.03 -12.92 -15.43
C THR A 253 11.46 -11.85 -14.43
N PRO A 254 11.16 -11.99 -13.13
CA PRO A 254 11.54 -11.00 -12.14
C PRO A 254 13.05 -10.77 -12.09
N ASN A 255 13.45 -9.51 -12.07
CA ASN A 255 14.83 -9.15 -11.81
C ASN A 255 15.15 -9.41 -10.32
N LYS A 256 16.24 -10.14 -10.05
CA LYS A 256 16.59 -10.52 -8.67
C LYS A 256 16.91 -9.32 -7.80
N VAL A 257 17.71 -8.38 -8.28
CA VAL A 257 18.10 -7.18 -7.49
C VAL A 257 16.85 -6.38 -7.11
N SER A 258 15.95 -6.18 -8.08
CA SER A 258 14.69 -5.48 -7.87
C SER A 258 13.78 -6.22 -6.88
N THR A 259 13.64 -7.55 -7.00
CA THR A 259 12.85 -8.36 -6.06
C THR A 259 13.41 -8.29 -4.64
N ASP A 260 14.73 -8.45 -4.49
CA ASP A 260 15.40 -8.39 -3.18
C ASP A 260 15.26 -6.98 -2.56
N PHE A 261 15.41 -5.93 -3.39
CA PHE A 261 15.22 -4.55 -2.97
C PHE A 261 13.81 -4.30 -2.42
N TYR A 262 12.75 -4.65 -3.19
CA TYR A 262 11.37 -4.42 -2.74
C TYR A 262 10.99 -5.29 -1.53
N THR A 263 11.58 -6.47 -1.38
CA THR A 263 11.43 -7.28 -0.16
C THR A 263 11.95 -6.54 1.08
N LEU A 264 13.17 -5.99 1.00
CA LEU A 264 13.76 -5.25 2.11
C LEU A 264 13.10 -3.87 2.30
N MET A 265 12.70 -3.22 1.21
CA MET A 265 11.95 -1.97 1.25
C MET A 265 10.65 -2.12 2.05
N TYR A 266 9.86 -3.15 1.75
CA TYR A 266 8.64 -3.42 2.50
C TYR A 266 8.93 -3.69 3.99
N TYR A 267 9.95 -4.51 4.25
CA TYR A 267 10.37 -4.85 5.61
C TYR A 267 10.72 -3.59 6.42
N PHE A 268 11.61 -2.73 5.92
CA PHE A 268 12.06 -1.56 6.65
C PHE A 268 11.00 -0.46 6.73
N ARG A 269 10.17 -0.28 5.70
CA ARG A 269 9.03 0.64 5.74
C ARG A 269 8.06 0.26 6.86
N SER A 270 7.67 -1.01 6.93
CA SER A 270 6.75 -1.49 7.95
C SER A 270 7.33 -1.43 9.35
N MET A 271 8.62 -1.78 9.51
CA MET A 271 9.31 -1.66 10.79
C MET A 271 9.37 -0.20 11.27
N ALA A 272 9.69 0.75 10.38
CA ALA A 272 9.70 2.17 10.72
C ALA A 272 8.32 2.68 11.15
N GLN A 273 7.27 2.30 10.42
CA GLN A 273 5.90 2.62 10.78
C GLN A 273 5.51 2.06 12.15
N TYR A 274 5.79 0.78 12.42
CA TYR A 274 5.49 0.16 13.71
C TYR A 274 6.28 0.80 14.85
N PHE A 275 7.53 1.21 14.64
CA PHE A 275 8.28 1.95 15.65
C PHE A 275 7.59 3.27 15.99
N ASP A 276 7.18 4.04 14.97
CA ASP A 276 6.48 5.31 15.17
C ASP A 276 5.15 5.12 15.90
N GLU A 277 4.36 4.12 15.54
CA GLU A 277 3.10 3.80 16.21
C GLU A 277 3.32 3.34 17.67
N ILE A 278 4.30 2.49 17.94
CA ILE A 278 4.62 2.05 19.31
C ILE A 278 5.09 3.22 20.19
N ILE A 279 5.81 4.17 19.62
CA ILE A 279 6.33 5.34 20.36
C ILE A 279 5.23 6.38 20.57
N SER A 280 4.34 6.61 19.59
CA SER A 280 3.40 7.73 19.55
C SER A 280 1.96 7.40 19.96
N GLU A 281 1.53 6.14 19.84
CA GLU A 281 0.17 5.73 20.14
C GLU A 281 -0.16 5.82 21.65
N LYS A 282 -1.42 6.17 21.95
CA LYS A 282 -1.89 6.35 23.32
C LYS A 282 -2.48 5.08 23.93
N THR A 283 -2.87 4.10 23.09
CA THR A 283 -3.51 2.86 23.55
C THR A 283 -2.53 1.70 23.47
N ASP A 284 -2.43 0.94 24.58
CA ASP A 284 -1.52 -0.21 24.64
C ASP A 284 -1.95 -1.37 23.74
N GLU A 285 -3.23 -1.47 23.37
CA GLU A 285 -3.74 -2.54 22.51
C GLU A 285 -3.02 -2.54 21.14
N HIS A 286 -3.10 -1.44 20.40
CA HIS A 286 -2.41 -1.30 19.10
C HIS A 286 -0.89 -1.40 19.22
N ARG A 287 -0.31 -0.86 20.26
CA ARG A 287 1.13 -0.95 20.50
C ARG A 287 1.60 -2.38 20.70
N LEU A 288 0.81 -3.20 21.41
CA LEU A 288 1.11 -4.62 21.65
C LEU A 288 0.88 -5.45 20.37
N GLU A 289 -0.12 -5.14 19.54
CA GLU A 289 -0.32 -5.75 18.23
C GLU A 289 0.89 -5.50 17.32
N ASN A 290 1.36 -4.25 17.23
CA ASN A 290 2.54 -3.90 16.46
C ASN A 290 3.82 -4.56 16.98
N LEU A 291 3.97 -4.64 18.30
CA LEU A 291 5.09 -5.34 18.94
C LEU A 291 5.08 -6.84 18.58
N HIS A 292 3.90 -7.46 18.62
CA HIS A 292 3.70 -8.85 18.21
C HIS A 292 4.06 -9.05 16.73
N ALA A 293 3.59 -8.16 15.85
CA ALA A 293 3.90 -8.21 14.42
C ALA A 293 5.41 -8.09 14.16
N ILE A 294 6.11 -7.16 14.84
CA ILE A 294 7.57 -7.03 14.73
C ILE A 294 8.27 -8.36 15.09
N GLU A 295 7.94 -8.97 16.22
CA GLU A 295 8.60 -10.18 16.66
C GLU A 295 8.21 -11.39 15.81
N HIS A 296 6.92 -11.62 15.58
CA HIS A 296 6.41 -12.88 15.05
C HIS A 296 6.21 -12.88 13.54
N ASP A 297 5.91 -11.75 12.89
CA ASP A 297 5.76 -11.69 11.45
C ASP A 297 7.06 -11.31 10.75
N PHE A 298 7.76 -10.29 11.26
CA PHE A 298 8.95 -9.74 10.62
C PHE A 298 10.24 -10.44 11.05
N LEU A 299 10.48 -10.60 12.34
CA LEU A 299 11.75 -11.14 12.82
C LEU A 299 11.81 -12.67 12.86
N GLU A 300 10.73 -13.36 13.15
CA GLU A 300 10.69 -14.83 13.27
C GLU A 300 9.78 -15.51 12.23
N GLY A 301 8.81 -14.79 11.66
CA GLY A 301 7.71 -15.32 10.88
C GLY A 301 7.92 -15.45 9.38
N TRP A 302 6.84 -15.16 8.65
CA TRP A 302 6.74 -15.39 7.22
C TRP A 302 7.67 -14.48 6.39
N ILE A 303 7.89 -13.24 6.82
CA ILE A 303 8.81 -12.31 6.13
C ILE A 303 10.25 -12.82 6.16
N LYS A 304 10.68 -13.44 7.26
CA LYS A 304 11.99 -14.10 7.36
C LYS A 304 12.24 -15.10 6.22
N LYS A 305 11.19 -15.83 5.78
CA LYS A 305 11.33 -16.80 4.68
C LYS A 305 11.69 -16.12 3.35
N PHE A 306 11.20 -14.91 3.12
CA PHE A 306 11.56 -14.12 1.94
C PHE A 306 12.95 -13.51 2.07
N LEU A 307 13.32 -13.01 3.24
CA LEU A 307 14.66 -12.52 3.52
C LEU A 307 15.72 -13.60 3.35
N LEU A 308 15.45 -14.86 3.73
CA LEU A 308 16.37 -15.97 3.51
C LEU A 308 16.68 -16.23 2.03
N ARG A 309 15.80 -15.88 1.10
CA ARG A 309 16.08 -15.92 -0.34
C ARG A 309 17.12 -14.87 -0.75
N VAL A 310 17.11 -13.73 -0.08
CA VAL A 310 18.08 -12.64 -0.30
C VAL A 310 19.46 -13.09 0.17
N TYR A 311 19.57 -13.80 1.32
CA TYR A 311 20.84 -14.25 1.89
C TYR A 311 21.49 -15.42 1.16
N SER A 312 20.68 -16.40 0.72
CA SER A 312 21.21 -17.66 0.17
C SER A 312 22.09 -17.50 -1.07
N LYS A 313 22.22 -16.28 -1.60
CA LYS A 313 22.99 -15.98 -2.81
C LYS A 313 24.02 -14.86 -2.64
N SER A 314 24.10 -14.23 -1.47
CA SER A 314 25.13 -13.20 -1.19
C SER A 314 26.48 -13.81 -0.78
N GLY A 315 26.58 -15.13 -0.71
CA GLY A 315 27.77 -15.88 -0.29
C GLY A 315 28.47 -16.69 -1.41
N SER A 316 28.19 -16.39 -2.69
CA SER A 316 28.88 -17.02 -3.82
C SER A 316 29.60 -16.02 -4.69
#